data_d0ee00e10795c7a795f7203c5ed7cb84
#
_entry.id   d0ee00e10795c7a795f7203c5ed7cb84
#
_cell.length_a   1.000
_cell.length_b   1.000
_cell.length_c   1.000
_cell.angle_alpha   90.00
_cell.angle_beta   90.00
_cell.angle_gamma   90.00
#
_symmetry.space_group_name_H-M   'P 1'
#
loop_
_entity.id
_entity.type
_entity.pdbx_description
1 polymer ?
#
loop_
_entity_poly.entity_id
_entity_poly.type
_entity_poly.pdbx_seq_one_letter_code
_entity_poly.pdbx_strand_id
1 'polypeptide(L)'
;MHPKAKSLGQGALTVALCATLVNAFAGGDAKRGEYLAKAAGCVGCHTEEKKDAVPFAGGRALKTPFGTFYGPNITPHPQAGIGRWAEADFMRAMREGNRPDGRNYFPAFPYPSFTRITDRDLRDLWAYLRALPPSARANQEHDLWFIFGWRSLVTFWKWFFFTPGPFVDIPGLTDIANRGAYLVQALGHCGECHTPRNFLGGPRSSRFLAGGKGPEGKGTPNLTPTGLKKRSDKDLEDFLTTGLTPDGDVPAEAMGEVIRNTTSRLTPQDLNALIAYLRALPPLPKEK
;
A
#
# COMPACT_ATOMS: atom_id res chain seq x y z
N MET A 1 -36.44 57.74 -59.61
CA MET A 1 -35.35 56.78 -59.63
C MET A 1 -35.12 56.27 -58.20
N HIS A 2 -35.49 55.02 -57.90
CA HIS A 2 -35.28 54.41 -56.60
C HIS A 2 -33.93 53.69 -56.57
N PRO A 3 -33.26 53.64 -55.44
CA PRO A 3 -32.38 52.51 -55.12
C PRO A 3 -32.97 51.61 -54.01
N LYS A 4 -32.79 50.33 -54.23
CA LYS A 4 -33.25 49.21 -53.46
C LYS A 4 -32.45 49.03 -52.15
N ALA A 5 -33.19 48.76 -51.07
CA ALA A 5 -32.64 48.26 -49.84
C ALA A 5 -32.09 46.83 -50.02
N LYS A 6 -30.89 46.53 -49.51
CA LYS A 6 -30.36 45.17 -49.34
C LYS A 6 -30.45 44.75 -47.87
N SER A 7 -31.12 43.64 -47.64
CA SER A 7 -31.22 42.93 -46.38
C SER A 7 -29.86 42.40 -45.92
N LEU A 8 -29.50 42.69 -44.72
CA LEU A 8 -28.42 42.00 -44.01
C LEU A 8 -28.91 40.72 -43.35
N GLY A 9 -28.38 39.61 -43.83
CA GLY A 9 -28.70 38.29 -43.33
C GLY A 9 -28.12 38.00 -41.96
N GLN A 10 -28.91 37.32 -41.21
CA GLN A 10 -28.58 36.72 -39.91
C GLN A 10 -27.50 35.65 -40.07
N GLY A 11 -26.47 35.75 -39.26
CA GLY A 11 -25.41 34.75 -39.18
C GLY A 11 -24.60 34.89 -37.91
N ALA A 12 -25.16 34.62 -36.77
CA ALA A 12 -24.39 34.43 -35.52
C ALA A 12 -25.25 33.71 -34.52
N LEU A 13 -25.05 32.39 -34.40
CA LEU A 13 -25.23 31.67 -33.14
C LEU A 13 -24.94 30.18 -33.34
N THR A 14 -23.70 29.75 -33.21
CA THR A 14 -23.41 28.34 -32.86
C THR A 14 -21.91 28.20 -32.51
N VAL A 15 -21.49 28.75 -31.40
CA VAL A 15 -20.24 28.35 -30.72
C VAL A 15 -20.44 28.55 -29.23
N ALA A 16 -21.08 27.64 -28.55
CA ALA A 16 -20.99 27.55 -27.08
C ALA A 16 -21.66 26.24 -26.62
N LEU A 17 -21.10 25.10 -26.92
CA LEU A 17 -21.44 23.87 -26.17
C LEU A 17 -20.39 22.76 -26.40
N CYS A 18 -19.16 23.00 -26.01
CA CYS A 18 -18.15 21.92 -25.98
C CYS A 18 -17.07 22.13 -24.89
N ALA A 19 -17.42 22.73 -23.75
CA ALA A 19 -16.45 23.01 -22.69
C ALA A 19 -16.77 22.37 -21.32
N THR A 20 -17.66 21.39 -21.24
CA THR A 20 -18.09 20.83 -19.92
C THR A 20 -17.85 19.34 -19.72
N LEU A 21 -17.06 18.65 -20.53
CA LEU A 21 -16.84 17.21 -20.39
C LEU A 21 -15.38 16.79 -20.05
N VAL A 22 -14.50 17.70 -19.67
CA VAL A 22 -13.08 17.35 -19.39
C VAL A 22 -12.70 17.36 -17.91
N ASN A 23 -13.60 17.65 -16.99
CA ASN A 23 -13.25 17.74 -15.55
C ASN A 23 -13.75 16.60 -14.65
N ALA A 24 -14.15 15.44 -15.18
CA ALA A 24 -14.65 14.33 -14.36
C ALA A 24 -13.58 13.35 -13.84
N PHE A 25 -12.29 13.57 -14.12
CA PHE A 25 -11.20 12.67 -13.68
C PHE A 25 -10.09 13.33 -12.88
N ALA A 26 -10.25 14.55 -12.39
CA ALA A 26 -9.20 15.28 -11.67
C ALA A 26 -9.18 15.05 -10.15
N GLY A 27 -10.13 14.31 -9.58
CA GLY A 27 -10.16 14.02 -8.14
C GLY A 27 -10.35 12.53 -7.90
N GLY A 28 -9.54 11.91 -7.05
CA GLY A 28 -9.71 10.51 -6.64
C GLY A 28 -11.01 10.31 -5.85
N ASP A 29 -11.48 9.06 -5.80
CA ASP A 29 -12.64 8.62 -5.03
C ASP A 29 -12.22 8.34 -3.58
N ALA A 30 -12.54 9.23 -2.63
CA ALA A 30 -12.19 9.10 -1.23
C ALA A 30 -12.83 7.87 -0.56
N LYS A 31 -14.04 7.45 -0.97
CA LYS A 31 -14.69 6.25 -0.43
C LYS A 31 -13.96 4.98 -0.85
N ARG A 32 -13.55 4.92 -2.11
CA ARG A 32 -12.72 3.83 -2.62
C ARG A 32 -11.32 3.89 -1.99
N GLY A 33 -10.76 5.09 -1.78
CA GLY A 33 -9.51 5.32 -1.07
C GLY A 33 -9.53 4.83 0.38
N GLU A 34 -10.65 4.97 1.10
CA GLU A 34 -10.83 4.38 2.44
C GLU A 34 -10.68 2.86 2.41
N TYR A 35 -11.32 2.19 1.46
CA TYR A 35 -11.17 0.75 1.30
C TYR A 35 -9.72 0.35 0.99
N LEU A 36 -9.06 1.07 0.10
CA LEU A 36 -7.66 0.82 -0.25
C LEU A 36 -6.71 1.05 0.94
N ALA A 37 -6.96 2.06 1.76
CA ALA A 37 -6.19 2.31 2.98
C ALA A 37 -6.32 1.17 4.00
N LYS A 38 -7.52 0.55 4.11
CA LYS A 38 -7.74 -0.66 4.89
C LYS A 38 -7.01 -1.86 4.28
N ALA A 39 -7.14 -2.09 2.98
CA ALA A 39 -6.46 -3.17 2.27
C ALA A 39 -4.92 -3.05 2.30
N ALA A 40 -4.40 -1.83 2.42
CA ALA A 40 -2.97 -1.55 2.55
C ALA A 40 -2.48 -1.50 4.02
N GLY A 41 -3.37 -1.68 5.00
CA GLY A 41 -3.02 -1.68 6.42
C GLY A 41 -2.45 -0.36 6.94
N CYS A 42 -2.74 0.77 6.29
CA CYS A 42 -2.12 2.07 6.62
C CYS A 42 -2.30 2.45 8.10
N VAL A 43 -3.45 2.14 8.68
CA VAL A 43 -3.78 2.44 10.08
C VAL A 43 -2.83 1.76 11.06
N GLY A 44 -2.34 0.55 10.77
CA GLY A 44 -1.46 -0.22 11.63
C GLY A 44 -0.12 0.47 11.91
N CYS A 45 0.48 1.09 10.89
CA CYS A 45 1.74 1.81 11.05
C CYS A 45 1.55 3.28 11.42
N HIS A 46 0.41 3.88 11.06
CA HIS A 46 0.17 5.32 11.21
C HIS A 46 -0.75 5.70 12.37
N THR A 47 -1.01 4.76 13.28
CA THR A 47 -1.82 5.00 14.49
C THR A 47 -1.11 4.41 15.70
N GLU A 48 -0.99 5.18 16.77
CA GLU A 48 -0.36 4.73 18.00
C GLU A 48 -1.18 3.62 18.67
N GLU A 49 -0.52 2.68 19.33
CA GLU A 49 -1.17 1.65 20.15
C GLU A 49 -1.59 2.19 21.51
N LYS A 50 -2.62 3.02 21.52
CA LYS A 50 -3.27 3.54 22.73
C LYS A 50 -4.78 3.50 22.57
N LYS A 51 -5.50 3.42 23.69
CA LYS A 51 -6.96 3.33 23.72
C LYS A 51 -7.65 4.45 22.94
N ASP A 52 -7.15 5.68 23.05
CA ASP A 52 -7.78 6.87 22.45
C ASP A 52 -6.89 7.48 21.35
N ALA A 53 -6.13 6.63 20.64
CA ALA A 53 -5.26 7.08 19.56
C ALA A 53 -6.09 7.62 18.39
N VAL A 54 -5.70 8.80 17.90
CA VAL A 54 -6.32 9.38 16.69
C VAL A 54 -5.81 8.61 15.47
N PRO A 55 -6.70 8.01 14.66
CA PRO A 55 -6.28 7.29 13.47
C PRO A 55 -5.44 8.15 12.52
N PHE A 56 -4.40 7.56 11.96
CA PHE A 56 -3.46 8.18 11.03
C PHE A 56 -2.63 9.35 11.59
N ALA A 57 -2.73 9.65 12.89
CA ALA A 57 -1.95 10.72 13.53
C ALA A 57 -0.50 10.30 13.88
N GLY A 58 -0.09 9.12 13.50
CA GLY A 58 1.29 8.62 13.71
C GLY A 58 1.58 8.15 15.13
N GLY A 59 2.86 7.98 15.42
CA GLY A 59 3.36 7.63 16.76
C GLY A 59 3.50 6.13 17.03
N ARG A 60 3.11 5.26 16.10
CA ARG A 60 3.32 3.83 16.21
C ARG A 60 4.83 3.52 16.22
N ALA A 61 5.29 2.83 17.26
CA ALA A 61 6.65 2.32 17.35
C ALA A 61 6.77 0.96 16.64
N LEU A 62 7.60 0.89 15.61
CA LEU A 62 7.90 -0.31 14.85
C LEU A 62 9.32 -0.77 15.20
N LYS A 63 9.41 -1.75 16.09
CA LYS A 63 10.70 -2.31 16.52
C LYS A 63 11.27 -3.23 15.44
N THR A 64 12.53 -3.03 15.09
CA THR A 64 13.24 -3.81 14.09
C THR A 64 14.67 -4.11 14.57
N PRO A 65 15.39 -5.05 13.92
CA PRO A 65 16.81 -5.26 14.21
C PRO A 65 17.70 -4.04 13.96
N PHE A 66 17.20 -3.01 13.28
CA PHE A 66 17.93 -1.78 12.96
C PHE A 66 17.65 -0.63 13.94
N GLY A 67 16.78 -0.84 14.91
CA GLY A 67 16.26 0.15 15.84
C GLY A 67 14.74 0.33 15.68
N THR A 68 14.22 1.41 16.27
CA THR A 68 12.78 1.70 16.28
C THR A 68 12.44 2.77 15.23
N PHE A 69 11.56 2.42 14.31
CA PHE A 69 10.92 3.38 13.42
C PHE A 69 9.62 3.87 14.04
N TYR A 70 9.29 5.13 13.83
CA TYR A 70 7.99 5.68 14.26
C TYR A 70 7.16 6.03 13.03
N GLY A 71 5.94 5.50 12.96
CA GLY A 71 4.99 5.82 11.92
C GLY A 71 4.65 7.32 11.96
N PRO A 72 4.80 8.06 10.87
CA PRO A 72 4.50 9.48 10.85
C PRO A 72 3.00 9.77 10.83
N ASN A 73 2.64 11.00 11.21
CA ASN A 73 1.31 11.56 11.02
C ASN A 73 1.07 11.79 9.51
N ILE A 74 0.05 11.13 8.97
CA ILE A 74 -0.38 11.26 7.57
C ILE A 74 -1.75 11.91 7.42
N THR A 75 -2.26 12.57 8.50
CA THR A 75 -3.45 13.40 8.41
C THR A 75 -3.18 14.69 7.62
N PRO A 76 -4.21 15.39 7.11
CA PRO A 76 -4.02 16.62 6.35
C PRO A 76 -3.66 17.85 7.22
N HIS A 77 -3.02 17.65 8.37
CA HIS A 77 -2.54 18.76 9.19
C HIS A 77 -1.33 19.43 8.53
N PRO A 78 -1.30 20.77 8.37
CA PRO A 78 -0.30 21.43 7.52
C PRO A 78 1.13 21.42 8.08
N GLN A 79 1.33 21.30 9.38
CA GLN A 79 2.67 21.26 9.99
C GLN A 79 3.08 19.86 10.43
N ALA A 80 2.16 19.12 11.08
CA ALA A 80 2.46 17.83 11.68
C ALA A 80 2.23 16.66 10.72
N GLY A 81 1.33 16.81 9.72
CA GLY A 81 0.95 15.79 8.76
C GLY A 81 1.38 16.13 7.32
N ILE A 82 0.61 15.61 6.37
CA ILE A 82 0.85 15.76 4.92
C ILE A 82 0.03 16.91 4.30
N GLY A 83 -0.52 17.82 5.11
CA GLY A 83 -1.43 18.87 4.63
C GLY A 83 -0.84 19.85 3.63
N ARG A 84 0.50 20.03 3.62
CA ARG A 84 1.22 20.87 2.65
C ARG A 84 1.70 20.13 1.41
N TRP A 85 1.51 18.81 1.36
CA TRP A 85 1.94 18.05 0.20
C TRP A 85 1.02 18.30 -0.99
N ALA A 86 1.62 18.35 -2.17
CA ALA A 86 0.91 18.18 -3.42
C ALA A 86 0.66 16.68 -3.68
N GLU A 87 -0.29 16.36 -4.57
CA GLU A 87 -0.51 14.97 -5.01
C GLU A 87 0.79 14.36 -5.56
N ALA A 88 1.59 15.13 -6.30
CA ALA A 88 2.86 14.69 -6.83
C ALA A 88 3.88 14.27 -5.74
N ASP A 89 3.85 14.89 -4.57
CA ASP A 89 4.70 14.50 -3.43
C ASP A 89 4.27 13.15 -2.86
N PHE A 90 2.96 12.94 -2.74
CA PHE A 90 2.40 11.66 -2.32
C PHE A 90 2.73 10.56 -3.33
N MET A 91 2.49 10.82 -4.63
CA MET A 91 2.84 9.89 -5.70
C MET A 91 4.32 9.51 -5.67
N ARG A 92 5.21 10.47 -5.49
CA ARG A 92 6.66 10.24 -5.38
C ARG A 92 7.02 9.42 -4.15
N ALA A 93 6.39 9.69 -3.01
CA ALA A 93 6.60 8.91 -1.79
C ALA A 93 6.24 7.43 -1.99
N MET A 94 5.09 7.15 -2.61
CA MET A 94 4.59 5.80 -2.85
C MET A 94 5.35 5.08 -3.98
N ARG A 95 5.67 5.78 -5.06
CA ARG A 95 6.34 5.23 -6.25
C ARG A 95 7.83 5.02 -6.07
N GLU A 96 8.48 5.99 -5.47
CA GLU A 96 9.94 6.06 -5.45
C GLU A 96 10.50 5.92 -4.04
N GLY A 97 9.67 6.00 -2.99
CA GLY A 97 10.16 6.03 -1.62
C GLY A 97 10.99 7.27 -1.32
N ASN A 98 10.63 8.42 -1.92
CA ASN A 98 11.31 9.70 -1.72
C ASN A 98 10.41 10.69 -1.00
N ARG A 99 11.00 11.46 -0.09
CA ARG A 99 10.36 12.56 0.63
C ARG A 99 10.22 13.78 -0.28
N PRO A 100 9.33 14.75 0.07
CA PRO A 100 9.26 16.01 -0.67
C PRO A 100 10.59 16.80 -0.71
N ASP A 101 11.43 16.63 0.32
CA ASP A 101 12.77 17.23 0.39
C ASP A 101 13.86 16.44 -0.39
N GLY A 102 13.46 15.43 -1.17
CA GLY A 102 14.34 14.59 -2.00
C GLY A 102 15.06 13.46 -1.25
N ARG A 103 15.03 13.43 0.08
CA ARG A 103 15.66 12.35 0.86
C ARG A 103 14.89 11.04 0.74
N ASN A 104 15.61 9.91 0.81
CA ASN A 104 14.96 8.60 0.80
C ASN A 104 14.15 8.33 2.07
N TYR A 105 13.01 7.63 1.93
CA TYR A 105 12.42 6.89 3.03
C TYR A 105 13.21 5.61 3.29
N PHE A 106 13.22 5.15 4.53
CA PHE A 106 13.68 3.80 4.86
C PHE A 106 12.65 2.77 4.38
N PRO A 107 13.06 1.56 3.95
CA PRO A 107 12.13 0.53 3.47
C PRO A 107 11.26 -0.10 4.57
N ALA A 108 11.31 0.40 5.82
CA ALA A 108 10.29 0.19 6.83
C ALA A 108 8.93 0.80 6.41
N PHE A 109 8.93 1.86 5.61
CA PHE A 109 7.81 2.24 4.77
C PHE A 109 7.84 1.34 3.53
N PRO A 110 6.84 0.45 3.30
CA PRO A 110 6.94 -0.59 2.29
C PRO A 110 6.71 -0.07 0.85
N TYR A 111 7.38 1.04 0.49
CA TYR A 111 7.34 1.56 -0.87
C TYR A 111 7.82 0.55 -1.94
N PRO A 112 8.67 -0.47 -1.61
CA PRO A 112 9.00 -1.50 -2.60
C PRO A 112 7.78 -2.32 -3.05
N SER A 113 6.77 -2.42 -2.22
CA SER A 113 5.47 -3.01 -2.54
C SER A 113 4.50 -1.94 -3.06
N PHE A 114 4.40 -0.80 -2.39
CA PHE A 114 3.46 0.26 -2.74
C PHE A 114 3.73 0.93 -4.10
N THR A 115 4.95 0.85 -4.61
CA THR A 115 5.24 1.24 -6.00
C THR A 115 4.36 0.52 -7.02
N ARG A 116 3.85 -0.67 -6.68
CA ARG A 116 2.97 -1.48 -7.53
C ARG A 116 1.50 -1.05 -7.50
N ILE A 117 1.09 -0.17 -6.60
CA ILE A 117 -0.29 0.34 -6.56
C ILE A 117 -0.55 1.13 -7.85
N THR A 118 -1.71 0.95 -8.49
CA THR A 118 -2.04 1.68 -9.72
C THR A 118 -2.15 3.18 -9.47
N ASP A 119 -1.95 4.01 -10.51
CA ASP A 119 -2.08 5.47 -10.37
C ASP A 119 -3.48 5.90 -9.96
N ARG A 120 -4.51 5.18 -10.45
CA ARG A 120 -5.89 5.42 -10.03
C ARG A 120 -6.05 5.19 -8.53
N ASP A 121 -5.56 4.05 -8.02
CA ASP A 121 -5.69 3.70 -6.61
C ASP A 121 -4.88 4.64 -5.71
N LEU A 122 -3.73 5.12 -6.16
CA LEU A 122 -2.96 6.14 -5.45
C LEU A 122 -3.72 7.47 -5.36
N ARG A 123 -4.41 7.91 -6.44
CA ARG A 123 -5.25 9.11 -6.40
C ARG A 123 -6.43 8.95 -5.43
N ASP A 124 -7.05 7.78 -5.41
CA ASP A 124 -8.15 7.50 -4.48
C ASP A 124 -7.65 7.48 -3.03
N LEU A 125 -6.50 6.86 -2.75
CA LEU A 125 -5.84 6.92 -1.45
C LEU A 125 -5.51 8.36 -1.04
N TRP A 126 -4.98 9.16 -1.96
CA TRP A 126 -4.70 10.58 -1.71
C TRP A 126 -5.97 11.34 -1.36
N ALA A 127 -7.05 11.16 -2.13
CA ALA A 127 -8.34 11.80 -1.86
C ALA A 127 -8.86 11.45 -0.46
N TYR A 128 -8.75 10.18 -0.05
CA TYR A 128 -9.13 9.73 1.28
C TYR A 128 -8.28 10.38 2.37
N LEU A 129 -6.95 10.36 2.26
CA LEU A 129 -6.06 10.95 3.25
C LEU A 129 -6.28 12.45 3.41
N ARG A 130 -6.61 13.15 2.34
CA ARG A 130 -6.96 14.58 2.34
C ARG A 130 -8.30 14.88 3.01
N ALA A 131 -9.21 13.91 3.05
CA ALA A 131 -10.51 14.03 3.69
C ALA A 131 -10.50 13.67 5.19
N LEU A 132 -9.41 13.16 5.72
CA LEU A 132 -9.29 12.81 7.15
C LEU A 132 -9.34 14.06 8.04
N PRO A 133 -9.83 13.94 9.27
CA PRO A 133 -9.68 15.00 10.29
C PRO A 133 -8.18 15.30 10.53
N PRO A 134 -7.77 16.57 10.51
CA PRO A 134 -6.38 16.93 10.79
C PRO A 134 -6.02 16.72 12.26
N SER A 135 -4.82 16.19 12.53
CA SER A 135 -4.30 16.03 13.89
C SER A 135 -2.98 16.80 14.03
N ALA A 136 -2.87 17.63 15.07
CA ALA A 136 -1.65 18.39 15.35
C ALA A 136 -0.55 17.57 16.06
N ARG A 137 -0.71 16.25 16.19
CA ARG A 137 0.30 15.39 16.81
C ARG A 137 1.63 15.49 16.05
N ALA A 138 2.67 15.89 16.75
CA ALA A 138 4.02 15.98 16.21
C ALA A 138 4.58 14.58 15.88
N ASN A 139 5.38 14.51 14.82
CA ASN A 139 6.12 13.31 14.47
C ASN A 139 7.27 13.07 15.45
N GLN A 140 7.57 11.79 15.68
CA GLN A 140 8.74 11.36 16.43
C GLN A 140 9.89 11.03 15.48
N GLU A 141 11.11 11.35 15.87
CA GLU A 141 12.30 10.92 15.16
C GLU A 141 12.53 9.41 15.37
N HIS A 142 13.07 8.76 14.34
CA HIS A 142 13.42 7.35 14.44
C HIS A 142 14.60 7.16 15.42
N ASP A 143 14.52 6.14 16.24
CA ASP A 143 15.62 5.72 17.12
C ASP A 143 16.34 4.52 16.48
N LEU A 144 17.35 4.82 15.65
CA LEU A 144 18.07 3.84 14.85
C LEU A 144 19.53 3.74 15.30
N TRP A 145 20.10 2.54 15.21
CA TRP A 145 21.53 2.34 15.40
C TRP A 145 22.33 3.24 14.46
N PHE A 146 23.39 3.82 14.94
CA PHE A 146 24.16 4.90 14.31
C PHE A 146 24.30 4.80 12.78
N ILE A 147 24.79 3.66 12.27
CA ILE A 147 25.02 3.50 10.81
C ILE A 147 23.73 3.37 10.00
N PHE A 148 22.66 2.84 10.60
CA PHE A 148 21.38 2.66 9.92
C PHE A 148 20.54 3.95 9.84
N GLY A 149 20.95 5.01 10.52
CA GLY A 149 20.38 6.35 10.38
C GLY A 149 20.77 7.07 9.08
N TRP A 150 21.80 6.61 8.37
CA TRP A 150 22.31 7.25 7.16
C TRP A 150 21.41 6.96 5.94
N ARG A 151 20.55 7.90 5.61
CA ARG A 151 19.61 7.78 4.48
C ARG A 151 20.30 7.63 3.11
N SER A 152 21.56 8.08 2.99
CA SER A 152 22.35 7.88 1.78
C SER A 152 22.62 6.41 1.46
N LEU A 153 22.73 5.55 2.48
CA LEU A 153 22.89 4.11 2.27
C LEU A 153 21.66 3.48 1.60
N VAL A 154 20.46 4.06 1.82
CA VAL A 154 19.23 3.60 1.17
C VAL A 154 19.30 3.78 -0.35
N THR A 155 20.04 4.78 -0.85
CA THR A 155 20.23 4.97 -2.30
C THR A 155 20.90 3.75 -2.94
N PHE A 156 21.97 3.25 -2.32
CA PHE A 156 22.64 2.04 -2.78
C PHE A 156 21.74 0.81 -2.66
N TRP A 157 21.04 0.68 -1.53
CA TRP A 157 20.10 -0.41 -1.33
C TRP A 157 19.00 -0.42 -2.41
N LYS A 158 18.42 0.74 -2.75
CA LYS A 158 17.41 0.88 -3.81
C LYS A 158 17.95 0.45 -5.17
N TRP A 159 19.18 0.79 -5.49
CA TRP A 159 19.80 0.42 -6.74
C TRP A 159 19.86 -1.11 -6.95
N PHE A 160 20.09 -1.88 -5.89
CA PHE A 160 20.18 -3.33 -5.96
C PHE A 160 18.85 -4.07 -5.78
N PHE A 161 17.92 -3.51 -5.00
CA PHE A 161 16.75 -4.25 -4.51
C PHE A 161 15.41 -3.58 -4.80
N PHE A 162 15.39 -2.46 -5.50
CA PHE A 162 14.18 -1.72 -5.76
C PHE A 162 14.01 -1.44 -7.25
N THR A 163 12.87 -1.88 -7.81
CA THR A 163 12.43 -1.56 -9.17
C THR A 163 11.09 -0.86 -9.08
N PRO A 164 11.02 0.46 -9.35
CA PRO A 164 9.76 1.19 -9.33
C PRO A 164 8.86 0.81 -10.51
N GLY A 165 7.56 0.93 -10.30
CA GLY A 165 6.57 0.78 -11.35
C GLY A 165 5.27 0.16 -10.89
N PRO A 166 4.13 0.49 -11.52
CA PRO A 166 2.84 -0.05 -11.20
C PRO A 166 2.76 -1.56 -11.46
N PHE A 167 1.80 -2.20 -10.83
CA PHE A 167 1.50 -3.61 -11.08
C PHE A 167 1.05 -3.79 -12.55
N VAL A 168 1.53 -4.86 -13.12
CA VAL A 168 1.12 -5.34 -14.44
C VAL A 168 0.61 -6.76 -14.26
N ASP A 169 -0.49 -7.10 -14.91
CA ASP A 169 -1.05 -8.44 -14.86
C ASP A 169 -0.02 -9.50 -15.25
N ILE A 170 0.00 -10.58 -14.50
CA ILE A 170 0.93 -11.68 -14.69
C ILE A 170 0.37 -12.59 -15.79
N PRO A 171 1.06 -12.76 -16.91
CA PRO A 171 0.61 -13.63 -17.99
C PRO A 171 0.35 -15.06 -17.49
N GLY A 172 -0.76 -15.65 -17.96
CA GLY A 172 -1.15 -17.01 -17.61
C GLY A 172 -1.96 -17.13 -16.29
N LEU A 173 -2.08 -16.07 -15.50
CA LEU A 173 -3.05 -16.05 -14.39
C LEU A 173 -4.44 -15.63 -14.88
N THR A 174 -5.46 -16.14 -14.20
CA THR A 174 -6.85 -15.65 -14.39
C THR A 174 -6.99 -14.23 -13.83
N ASP A 175 -8.04 -13.49 -14.24
CA ASP A 175 -8.32 -12.15 -13.72
C ASP A 175 -8.47 -12.13 -12.21
N ILE A 176 -9.12 -13.16 -11.63
CA ILE A 176 -9.26 -13.32 -10.19
C ILE A 176 -7.89 -13.47 -9.53
N ALA A 177 -7.01 -14.31 -10.08
CA ALA A 177 -5.68 -14.50 -9.54
C ALA A 177 -4.79 -13.27 -9.72
N ASN A 178 -4.93 -12.52 -10.83
CA ASN A 178 -4.25 -11.24 -11.03
C ASN A 178 -4.72 -10.18 -10.03
N ARG A 179 -6.03 -10.10 -9.74
CA ARG A 179 -6.53 -9.26 -8.66
C ARG A 179 -5.91 -9.65 -7.31
N GLY A 180 -5.81 -10.95 -7.03
CA GLY A 180 -5.14 -11.47 -5.84
C GLY A 180 -3.65 -11.14 -5.80
N ALA A 181 -2.96 -11.24 -6.92
CA ALA A 181 -1.55 -10.85 -7.05
C ALA A 181 -1.36 -9.37 -6.72
N TYR A 182 -2.23 -8.50 -7.22
CA TYR A 182 -2.23 -7.08 -6.89
C TYR A 182 -2.43 -6.83 -5.38
N LEU A 183 -3.39 -7.51 -4.75
CA LEU A 183 -3.62 -7.40 -3.31
C LEU A 183 -2.41 -7.86 -2.51
N VAL A 184 -1.80 -8.98 -2.86
CA VAL A 184 -0.67 -9.58 -2.12
C VAL A 184 0.63 -8.81 -2.33
N GLN A 185 0.91 -8.37 -3.57
CA GLN A 185 2.19 -7.75 -3.92
C GLN A 185 2.22 -6.24 -3.72
N ALA A 186 1.08 -5.56 -3.92
CA ALA A 186 0.98 -4.11 -3.83
C ALA A 186 0.37 -3.66 -2.50
N LEU A 187 -0.93 -3.86 -2.31
CA LEU A 187 -1.65 -3.32 -1.14
C LEU A 187 -1.26 -4.02 0.15
N GLY A 188 -1.46 -5.33 0.25
CA GLY A 188 -1.22 -6.11 1.47
C GLY A 188 0.26 -6.37 1.77
N HIS A 189 1.17 -6.08 0.83
CA HIS A 189 2.63 -6.21 0.95
C HIS A 189 3.11 -7.47 1.71
N CYS A 190 2.42 -8.59 1.53
CA CYS A 190 2.65 -9.85 2.25
C CYS A 190 4.10 -10.35 2.13
N GLY A 191 4.74 -10.05 0.98
CA GLY A 191 6.13 -10.39 0.71
C GLY A 191 7.14 -9.74 1.66
N GLU A 192 6.79 -8.64 2.34
CA GLU A 192 7.70 -7.97 3.28
C GLU A 192 8.06 -8.85 4.48
N CYS A 193 7.12 -9.68 4.93
CA CYS A 193 7.33 -10.64 6.02
C CYS A 193 7.54 -12.07 5.51
N HIS A 194 6.81 -12.47 4.46
CA HIS A 194 6.76 -13.86 4.00
C HIS A 194 7.77 -14.21 2.90
N THR A 195 8.68 -13.29 2.54
CA THR A 195 9.79 -13.55 1.61
C THR A 195 11.11 -13.49 2.37
N PRO A 196 12.00 -14.49 2.23
CA PRO A 196 13.28 -14.47 2.92
C PRO A 196 14.15 -13.32 2.38
N ARG A 197 14.99 -12.77 3.24
CA ARG A 197 15.89 -11.68 2.91
C ARG A 197 17.35 -12.14 2.92
N ASN A 198 18.17 -11.51 2.11
CA ASN A 198 19.62 -11.69 2.16
C ASN A 198 20.24 -10.89 3.32
N PHE A 199 21.56 -10.98 3.49
CA PHE A 199 22.30 -10.31 4.56
C PHE A 199 22.29 -8.77 4.45
N LEU A 200 22.00 -8.21 3.27
CA LEU A 200 21.79 -6.77 3.05
C LEU A 200 20.33 -6.32 3.26
N GLY A 201 19.48 -7.21 3.74
CA GLY A 201 18.05 -6.93 3.96
C GLY A 201 17.21 -6.90 2.68
N GLY A 202 17.78 -7.18 1.50
CA GLY A 202 17.07 -7.25 0.24
C GLY A 202 16.22 -8.53 0.13
N PRO A 203 14.99 -8.47 -0.44
CA PRO A 203 14.17 -9.64 -0.62
C PRO A 203 14.76 -10.62 -1.66
N ARG A 204 14.67 -11.91 -1.41
CA ARG A 204 15.03 -12.96 -2.36
C ARG A 204 13.87 -13.22 -3.30
N SER A 205 13.80 -12.52 -4.42
CA SER A 205 12.67 -12.59 -5.37
C SER A 205 12.39 -14.00 -5.89
N SER A 206 13.42 -14.83 -6.10
CA SER A 206 13.25 -16.24 -6.48
C SER A 206 12.59 -17.12 -5.40
N ARG A 207 12.44 -16.59 -4.20
CA ARG A 207 11.84 -17.25 -3.03
C ARG A 207 10.61 -16.48 -2.53
N PHE A 208 9.96 -15.75 -3.42
CA PHE A 208 8.80 -14.91 -3.06
C PHE A 208 7.73 -15.74 -2.32
N LEU A 209 7.32 -15.27 -1.16
CA LEU A 209 6.36 -15.89 -0.25
C LEU A 209 6.74 -17.30 0.27
N ALA A 210 7.98 -17.74 0.12
CA ALA A 210 8.43 -19.07 0.59
C ALA A 210 8.69 -19.15 2.10
N GLY A 211 8.24 -18.17 2.86
CA GLY A 211 8.51 -18.00 4.29
C GLY A 211 9.76 -17.14 4.53
N GLY A 212 9.91 -16.64 5.72
CA GLY A 212 11.02 -15.74 6.06
C GLY A 212 11.09 -15.44 7.54
N LYS A 213 11.59 -14.25 7.85
CA LYS A 213 11.58 -13.68 9.21
C LYS A 213 10.81 -12.35 9.16
N GLY A 214 9.84 -12.22 10.03
CA GLY A 214 9.11 -10.98 10.22
C GLY A 214 9.97 -9.88 10.85
N PRO A 215 9.41 -8.67 11.05
CA PRO A 215 10.12 -7.50 11.60
C PRO A 215 10.83 -7.79 12.93
N GLU A 216 10.24 -8.61 13.78
CA GLU A 216 10.78 -9.00 15.09
C GLU A 216 11.80 -10.15 15.01
N GLY A 217 12.22 -10.57 13.80
CA GLY A 217 13.11 -11.71 13.60
C GLY A 217 12.46 -13.08 13.78
N LYS A 218 11.18 -13.15 14.12
CA LYS A 218 10.41 -14.39 14.23
C LYS A 218 10.15 -15.03 12.87
N GLY A 219 10.19 -16.35 12.79
CA GLY A 219 9.91 -17.08 11.54
C GLY A 219 8.48 -16.88 11.06
N THR A 220 8.31 -16.65 9.77
CA THR A 220 7.01 -16.54 9.10
C THR A 220 6.76 -17.76 8.21
N PRO A 221 5.50 -18.20 8.05
CA PRO A 221 5.18 -19.37 7.26
C PRO A 221 5.38 -19.16 5.76
N ASN A 222 5.58 -20.27 5.05
CA ASN A 222 5.56 -20.33 3.60
C ASN A 222 4.10 -20.25 3.10
N LEU A 223 3.79 -19.27 2.28
CA LEU A 223 2.46 -19.02 1.70
C LEU A 223 2.30 -19.61 0.28
N THR A 224 3.30 -20.31 -0.24
CA THR A 224 3.16 -21.03 -1.51
C THR A 224 2.36 -22.34 -1.31
N PRO A 225 1.88 -23.00 -2.37
CA PRO A 225 1.13 -24.26 -2.26
C PRO A 225 1.82 -25.32 -1.40
N THR A 226 3.15 -25.34 -1.35
CA THR A 226 3.91 -26.26 -0.48
C THR A 226 3.63 -26.02 1.01
N GLY A 227 3.60 -24.75 1.43
CA GLY A 227 3.31 -24.39 2.83
C GLY A 227 1.83 -24.52 3.18
N LEU A 228 0.97 -24.26 2.20
CA LEU A 228 -0.49 -24.25 2.38
C LEU A 228 -1.18 -25.59 2.09
N LYS A 229 -0.43 -26.65 1.79
CA LYS A 229 -0.98 -27.96 1.35
C LYS A 229 -1.97 -28.61 2.30
N LYS A 230 -1.88 -28.32 3.60
CA LYS A 230 -2.75 -28.88 4.64
C LYS A 230 -3.95 -27.97 4.98
N ARG A 231 -4.09 -26.84 4.33
CA ARG A 231 -5.14 -25.85 4.58
C ARG A 231 -6.06 -25.79 3.37
N SER A 232 -7.36 -25.96 3.57
CA SER A 232 -8.38 -25.71 2.57
C SER A 232 -8.52 -24.20 2.30
N ASP A 233 -9.24 -23.82 1.25
CA ASP A 233 -9.53 -22.40 0.99
C ASP A 233 -10.40 -21.81 2.11
N LYS A 234 -11.31 -22.59 2.66
CA LYS A 234 -12.12 -22.20 3.82
C LYS A 234 -11.27 -21.96 5.07
N ASP A 235 -10.27 -22.79 5.34
CA ASP A 235 -9.35 -22.57 6.46
C ASP A 235 -8.56 -21.28 6.29
N LEU A 236 -8.16 -20.94 5.06
CA LEU A 236 -7.47 -19.68 4.75
C LEU A 236 -8.40 -18.48 4.91
N GLU A 237 -9.64 -18.58 4.43
CA GLU A 237 -10.66 -17.57 4.60
C GLU A 237 -10.92 -17.28 6.07
N ASP A 238 -11.16 -18.33 6.88
CA ASP A 238 -11.43 -18.22 8.30
C ASP A 238 -10.23 -17.62 9.05
N PHE A 239 -9.02 -18.09 8.75
CA PHE A 239 -7.82 -17.53 9.35
C PHE A 239 -7.61 -16.06 8.99
N LEU A 240 -7.77 -15.67 7.72
CA LEU A 240 -7.56 -14.29 7.25
C LEU A 240 -8.65 -13.33 7.73
N THR A 241 -9.80 -13.83 8.16
CA THR A 241 -10.90 -13.01 8.68
C THR A 241 -10.99 -12.99 10.20
N THR A 242 -10.79 -14.12 10.85
CA THR A 242 -10.98 -14.29 12.30
C THR A 242 -9.68 -14.46 13.09
N GLY A 243 -8.62 -14.88 12.43
CA GLY A 243 -7.35 -15.25 13.07
C GLY A 243 -7.34 -16.66 13.64
N LEU A 244 -8.39 -17.45 13.47
CA LEU A 244 -8.45 -18.81 14.02
C LEU A 244 -8.00 -19.82 12.98
N THR A 245 -7.11 -20.74 13.39
CA THR A 245 -6.79 -21.92 12.60
C THR A 245 -7.71 -23.08 12.98
N PRO A 246 -7.89 -24.10 12.09
CA PRO A 246 -8.67 -25.29 12.44
C PRO A 246 -8.17 -26.03 13.68
N ASP A 247 -6.88 -25.90 14.00
CA ASP A 247 -6.25 -26.51 15.17
C ASP A 247 -6.43 -25.67 16.45
N GLY A 248 -7.11 -24.52 16.37
CA GLY A 248 -7.33 -23.60 17.48
C GLY A 248 -6.14 -22.69 17.81
N ASP A 249 -5.09 -22.71 17.00
CA ASP A 249 -3.95 -21.83 17.16
C ASP A 249 -4.33 -20.38 16.79
N VAL A 250 -3.72 -19.42 17.48
CA VAL A 250 -3.85 -18.00 17.21
C VAL A 250 -2.60 -17.47 16.49
N PRO A 251 -2.76 -16.45 15.64
CA PRO A 251 -1.61 -15.90 14.94
C PRO A 251 -0.64 -15.21 15.91
N ALA A 252 0.64 -15.16 15.52
CA ALA A 252 1.60 -14.27 16.17
C ALA A 252 1.06 -12.83 16.13
N GLU A 253 1.46 -12.00 17.11
CA GLU A 253 0.95 -10.66 17.33
C GLU A 253 0.96 -9.79 16.04
N ALA A 254 2.06 -9.79 15.30
CA ALA A 254 2.18 -9.05 14.04
C ALA A 254 1.16 -9.51 12.97
N MET A 255 0.93 -10.83 12.82
CA MET A 255 -0.06 -11.32 11.87
C MET A 255 -1.49 -11.09 12.37
N GLY A 256 -1.72 -11.14 13.68
CA GLY A 256 -3.00 -10.78 14.28
C GLY A 256 -3.37 -9.31 14.00
N GLU A 257 -2.36 -8.42 14.00
CA GLU A 257 -2.57 -7.02 13.62
C GLU A 257 -2.92 -6.88 12.13
N VAL A 258 -2.22 -7.59 11.24
CA VAL A 258 -2.55 -7.63 9.81
C VAL A 258 -3.99 -8.12 9.59
N ILE A 259 -4.41 -9.16 10.31
CA ILE A 259 -5.79 -9.64 10.22
C ILE A 259 -6.78 -8.57 10.65
N ARG A 260 -6.62 -8.00 11.82
CA ARG A 260 -7.53 -6.96 12.35
C ARG A 260 -7.63 -5.73 11.47
N ASN A 261 -6.52 -5.27 10.93
CA ASN A 261 -6.43 -3.98 10.24
C ASN A 261 -6.54 -4.07 8.72
N THR A 262 -6.32 -5.27 8.15
CA THR A 262 -6.22 -5.47 6.70
C THR A 262 -7.11 -6.59 6.19
N THR A 263 -6.78 -7.85 6.44
CA THR A 263 -7.42 -8.96 5.74
C THR A 263 -8.87 -9.18 6.14
N SER A 264 -9.24 -8.96 7.41
CA SER A 264 -10.64 -9.00 7.86
C SER A 264 -11.50 -7.84 7.30
N ARG A 265 -10.86 -6.85 6.65
CA ARG A 265 -11.53 -5.69 6.05
C ARG A 265 -11.71 -5.82 4.55
N LEU A 266 -11.16 -6.87 3.96
CA LEU A 266 -11.33 -7.15 2.54
C LEU A 266 -12.77 -7.57 2.24
N THR A 267 -13.22 -7.23 1.02
CA THR A 267 -14.48 -7.78 0.52
C THR A 267 -14.34 -9.30 0.32
N PRO A 268 -15.43 -10.08 0.37
CA PRO A 268 -15.38 -11.52 0.08
C PRO A 268 -14.74 -11.81 -1.29
N GLN A 269 -14.98 -10.96 -2.28
CA GLN A 269 -14.39 -11.09 -3.62
C GLN A 269 -12.87 -10.91 -3.60
N ASP A 270 -12.37 -9.90 -2.89
CA ASP A 270 -10.93 -9.64 -2.78
C ASP A 270 -10.23 -10.69 -1.91
N LEU A 271 -10.88 -11.20 -0.87
CA LEU A 271 -10.36 -12.31 -0.08
C LEU A 271 -10.24 -13.59 -0.91
N ASN A 272 -11.28 -13.93 -1.69
CA ASN A 272 -11.23 -15.05 -2.63
C ASN A 272 -10.12 -14.87 -3.68
N ALA A 273 -9.98 -13.67 -4.23
CA ALA A 273 -8.92 -13.36 -5.19
C ALA A 273 -7.51 -13.55 -4.57
N LEU A 274 -7.31 -13.09 -3.33
CA LEU A 274 -6.07 -13.29 -2.59
C LEU A 274 -5.74 -14.79 -2.44
N ILE A 275 -6.71 -15.61 -2.02
CA ILE A 275 -6.54 -17.05 -1.86
C ILE A 275 -6.24 -17.70 -3.22
N ALA A 276 -6.98 -17.35 -4.27
CA ALA A 276 -6.76 -17.86 -5.62
C ALA A 276 -5.33 -17.59 -6.11
N TYR A 277 -4.78 -16.40 -5.84
CA TYR A 277 -3.39 -16.11 -6.17
C TYR A 277 -2.40 -16.97 -5.37
N LEU A 278 -2.59 -17.13 -4.06
CA LEU A 278 -1.71 -17.97 -3.24
C LEU A 278 -1.68 -19.42 -3.75
N ARG A 279 -2.81 -19.93 -4.26
CA ARG A 279 -2.90 -21.28 -4.88
C ARG A 279 -2.22 -21.35 -6.25
N ALA A 280 -2.20 -20.26 -6.99
CA ALA A 280 -1.57 -20.17 -8.32
C ALA A 280 -0.04 -19.98 -8.27
N LEU A 281 0.53 -19.71 -7.10
CA LEU A 281 1.98 -19.55 -6.94
C LEU A 281 2.73 -20.86 -7.26
N PRO A 282 3.96 -20.79 -7.76
CA PRO A 282 4.81 -21.98 -7.88
C PRO A 282 5.10 -22.56 -6.49
N PRO A 283 5.06 -23.91 -6.33
CA PRO A 283 5.35 -24.53 -5.05
C PRO A 283 6.85 -24.40 -4.73
N LEU A 284 7.18 -23.71 -3.65
CA LEU A 284 8.54 -23.52 -3.19
C LEU A 284 8.76 -24.23 -1.85
N PRO A 285 9.89 -24.91 -1.65
CA PRO A 285 10.23 -25.50 -0.36
C PRO A 285 10.48 -24.41 0.67
N LYS A 286 10.25 -24.70 1.97
CA LYS A 286 10.64 -23.81 3.06
C LYS A 286 12.17 -23.62 3.03
N GLU A 287 12.65 -22.43 3.27
CA GLU A 287 14.08 -22.19 3.47
C GLU A 287 14.51 -22.84 4.79
N LYS A 288 15.64 -23.55 4.76
CA LYS A 288 16.23 -24.21 5.93
C LYS A 288 16.92 -23.21 6.84
#